data_50ef42ac026cbaf2a9f857473f7b1ae9
#
_entry.id   50ef42ac026cbaf2a9f857473f7b1ae9
#
_cell.length_a   1.000
_cell.length_b   1.000
_cell.length_c   1.000
_cell.angle_alpha   90.00
_cell.angle_beta   90.00
_cell.angle_gamma   90.00
#
_symmetry.space_group_name_H-M   'P 1'
#
loop_
_entity.id
_entity.type
_entity.pdbx_description
1 polymer ?
#
loop_
_entity_poly.entity_id
_entity_poly.type
_entity_poly.pdbx_seq_one_letter_code
_entity_poly.pdbx_strand_id
1 'polypeptide(L)'
;GGTGLVGAHLLLHLIENGENVRALYRSKSKIEKTKSVFEFYKKTDLFEKINWIEADILDVPSLENAFIDITQVYHSAALISFDPKDEEKLRKTNIEGTANMVNFSIAKEVEKFCFISSIAALGDIAAHETHITEETDWNPEKPHSDYAISKYGAEMEVWRGQQEGLKVIIVNPGV
;
A
#
# COMPACT_ATOMS: atom_id res chain seq x y z
N GLY A 1 3.08 4.07 -3.65
CA GLY A 1 3.68 4.33 -2.33
C GLY A 1 5.20 4.53 -2.35
N GLY A 2 5.88 4.41 -3.51
CA GLY A 2 7.35 4.45 -3.64
C GLY A 2 8.02 5.73 -3.13
N THR A 3 7.30 6.84 -3.07
CA THR A 3 7.80 8.11 -2.56
C THR A 3 7.54 8.34 -1.05
N GLY A 4 6.96 7.36 -0.36
CA GLY A 4 6.76 7.35 1.08
C GLY A 4 7.93 6.69 1.82
N LEU A 5 7.95 6.80 3.16
CA LEU A 5 9.03 6.23 3.99
C LEU A 5 9.20 4.72 3.77
N VAL A 6 8.15 3.95 3.96
CA VAL A 6 8.17 2.48 3.78
C VAL A 6 8.52 2.12 2.34
N GLY A 7 7.86 2.78 1.36
CA GLY A 7 8.10 2.51 -0.05
C GLY A 7 9.54 2.78 -0.49
N ALA A 8 10.16 3.87 -0.01
CA ALA A 8 11.55 4.20 -0.34
C ALA A 8 12.54 3.14 0.16
N HIS A 9 12.36 2.64 1.39
CA HIS A 9 13.20 1.58 1.94
C HIS A 9 12.96 0.23 1.24
N LEU A 10 11.70 -0.06 0.90
CA LEU A 10 11.37 -1.27 0.13
C LEU A 10 12.01 -1.23 -1.26
N LEU A 11 11.96 -0.09 -1.97
CA LEU A 11 12.61 0.08 -3.26
C LEU A 11 14.11 -0.20 -3.18
N LEU A 12 14.78 0.36 -2.16
CA LEU A 12 16.20 0.10 -1.93
C LEU A 12 16.46 -1.39 -1.73
N HIS A 13 15.70 -2.04 -0.85
CA HIS A 13 15.85 -3.47 -0.56
C HIS A 13 15.65 -4.35 -1.79
N LEU A 14 14.61 -4.10 -2.58
CA LEU A 14 14.33 -4.88 -3.79
C LEU A 14 15.45 -4.74 -4.82
N ILE A 15 15.94 -3.53 -5.05
CA ILE A 15 17.02 -3.29 -6.02
C ILE A 15 18.35 -3.90 -5.56
N GLU A 16 18.64 -3.86 -4.27
CA GLU A 16 19.84 -4.52 -3.71
C GLU A 16 19.79 -6.05 -3.92
N ASN A 17 18.60 -6.63 -3.94
CA ASN A 17 18.40 -8.06 -4.25
C ASN A 17 18.31 -8.37 -5.75
N GLY A 18 18.55 -7.39 -6.61
CA GLY A 18 18.61 -7.59 -8.06
C GLY A 18 17.27 -7.57 -8.78
N GLU A 19 16.20 -7.13 -8.10
CA GLU A 19 14.87 -7.03 -8.70
C GLU A 19 14.76 -5.86 -9.67
N ASN A 20 13.98 -6.05 -10.73
CA ASN A 20 13.60 -4.96 -11.64
C ASN A 20 12.38 -4.22 -11.06
N VAL A 21 12.56 -2.98 -10.66
CA VAL A 21 11.56 -2.26 -9.90
C VAL A 21 10.95 -1.11 -10.68
N ARG A 22 9.61 -1.10 -10.76
CA ARG A 22 8.80 0.03 -11.23
C ARG A 22 8.16 0.71 -10.02
N ALA A 23 8.31 2.02 -9.91
CA ALA A 23 7.74 2.80 -8.81
C ALA A 23 6.80 3.88 -9.33
N LEU A 24 5.61 3.99 -8.71
CA LEU A 24 4.62 4.99 -9.07
C LEU A 24 4.81 6.27 -8.25
N TYR A 25 4.66 7.42 -8.91
CA TYR A 25 4.65 8.73 -8.27
C TYR A 25 3.49 9.59 -8.81
N ARG A 26 2.93 10.48 -7.97
CA ARG A 26 1.94 11.48 -8.37
C ARG A 26 2.54 12.86 -8.56
N SER A 27 3.66 13.12 -7.92
CA SER A 27 4.38 14.40 -7.99
C SER A 27 5.86 14.13 -8.07
N LYS A 28 6.47 14.63 -9.14
CA LYS A 28 7.90 14.44 -9.42
C LYS A 28 8.78 14.97 -8.28
N SER A 29 8.37 16.05 -7.62
CA SER A 29 9.12 16.62 -6.49
C SER A 29 9.24 15.68 -5.29
N LYS A 30 8.32 14.69 -5.15
CA LYS A 30 8.39 13.71 -4.06
C LYS A 30 9.42 12.60 -4.29
N ILE A 31 9.91 12.43 -5.52
CA ILE A 31 10.96 11.46 -5.85
C ILE A 31 12.26 11.79 -5.08
N GLU A 32 12.55 13.07 -4.87
CA GLU A 32 13.73 13.51 -4.11
C GLU A 32 13.74 12.95 -2.67
N LYS A 33 12.58 12.74 -2.06
CA LYS A 33 12.51 12.11 -0.73
C LYS A 33 13.01 10.66 -0.76
N THR A 34 12.71 9.93 -1.83
CA THR A 34 13.22 8.57 -2.02
C THR A 34 14.72 8.60 -2.26
N LYS A 35 15.20 9.54 -3.10
CA LYS A 35 16.63 9.72 -3.36
C LYS A 35 17.41 9.96 -2.08
N SER A 36 16.91 10.79 -1.17
CA SER A 36 17.55 11.04 0.12
C SER A 36 17.72 9.78 0.98
N VAL A 37 16.82 8.80 0.88
CA VAL A 37 16.98 7.49 1.55
C VAL A 37 18.17 6.74 0.95
N PHE A 38 18.28 6.69 -0.38
CA PHE A 38 19.40 6.03 -1.06
C PHE A 38 20.74 6.72 -0.75
N GLU A 39 20.75 8.05 -0.68
CA GLU A 39 21.93 8.85 -0.27
C GLU A 39 22.35 8.53 1.16
N PHE A 40 21.40 8.45 2.09
CA PHE A 40 21.65 8.08 3.48
C PHE A 40 22.36 6.73 3.61
N TYR A 41 21.93 5.73 2.82
CA TYR A 41 22.57 4.42 2.79
C TYR A 41 23.77 4.32 1.85
N LYS A 42 24.22 5.44 1.24
CA LYS A 42 25.34 5.48 0.28
C LYS A 42 25.17 4.55 -0.93
N LYS A 43 23.93 4.48 -1.43
CA LYS A 43 23.51 3.60 -2.54
C LYS A 43 22.87 4.41 -3.69
N THR A 44 23.36 5.60 -3.93
CA THR A 44 22.80 6.53 -4.94
C THR A 44 22.85 5.96 -6.36
N ASP A 45 23.83 5.11 -6.66
CA ASP A 45 23.95 4.39 -7.92
C ASP A 45 22.76 3.43 -8.18
N LEU A 46 22.18 2.89 -7.12
CA LEU A 46 21.00 2.02 -7.23
C LEU A 46 19.71 2.80 -7.48
N PHE A 47 19.64 4.06 -7.08
CA PHE A 47 18.46 4.89 -7.29
C PHE A 47 18.14 5.05 -8.78
N GLU A 48 19.16 5.17 -9.65
CA GLU A 48 19.01 5.31 -11.10
C GLU A 48 18.43 4.05 -11.78
N LYS A 49 18.37 2.92 -11.07
CA LYS A 49 17.77 1.67 -11.57
C LYS A 49 16.26 1.63 -11.42
N ILE A 50 15.66 2.60 -10.73
CA ILE A 50 14.20 2.64 -10.53
C ILE A 50 13.53 3.12 -11.81
N ASN A 51 12.60 2.32 -12.34
CA ASN A 51 11.72 2.75 -13.42
C ASN A 51 10.54 3.55 -12.84
N TRP A 52 10.60 4.87 -12.93
CA TRP A 52 9.56 5.76 -12.41
C TRP A 52 8.44 5.98 -13.42
N ILE A 53 7.19 5.75 -12.99
CA ILE A 53 5.97 5.98 -13.79
C ILE A 53 5.07 6.98 -13.05
N GLU A 54 4.61 8.01 -13.76
CA GLU A 54 3.59 8.91 -13.24
C GLU A 54 2.22 8.23 -13.29
N ALA A 55 1.62 8.02 -12.12
CA ALA A 55 0.30 7.42 -12.00
C ALA A 55 -0.34 7.74 -10.64
N ASP A 56 -1.67 7.87 -10.62
CA ASP A 56 -2.48 7.95 -9.41
C ASP A 56 -3.32 6.66 -9.30
N ILE A 57 -3.36 6.07 -8.10
CA ILE A 57 -4.18 4.87 -7.85
C ILE A 57 -5.68 5.13 -8.01
N LEU A 58 -6.11 6.39 -8.05
CA LEU A 58 -7.48 6.82 -8.33
C LEU A 58 -7.73 7.11 -9.82
N ASP A 59 -6.69 7.17 -10.64
CA ASP A 59 -6.79 7.40 -12.07
C ASP A 59 -6.57 6.10 -12.84
N VAL A 60 -7.68 5.42 -13.13
CA VAL A 60 -7.69 4.12 -13.82
C VAL A 60 -6.89 4.12 -15.13
N PRO A 61 -7.01 5.12 -16.03
CA PRO A 61 -6.20 5.18 -17.23
C PRO A 61 -4.69 5.20 -16.98
N SER A 62 -4.22 5.87 -15.93
CA SER A 62 -2.79 5.93 -15.61
C SER A 62 -2.23 4.58 -15.13
N LEU A 63 -3.08 3.72 -14.57
CA LEU A 63 -2.70 2.39 -14.10
C LEU A 63 -2.48 1.39 -15.26
N GLU A 64 -3.12 1.55 -16.40
CA GLU A 64 -2.93 0.66 -17.55
C GLU A 64 -1.45 0.51 -17.93
N ASN A 65 -0.74 1.63 -18.07
CA ASN A 65 0.69 1.63 -18.39
C ASN A 65 1.54 1.16 -17.20
N ALA A 66 1.09 1.44 -15.99
CA ALA A 66 1.81 1.07 -14.78
C ALA A 66 1.89 -0.44 -14.58
N PHE A 67 0.88 -1.19 -15.05
CA PHE A 67 0.77 -2.64 -14.86
C PHE A 67 1.33 -3.49 -16.02
N ILE A 68 1.88 -2.89 -17.07
CA ILE A 68 2.49 -3.65 -18.18
C ILE A 68 3.68 -4.46 -17.65
N ASP A 69 3.69 -5.78 -17.88
CA ASP A 69 4.74 -6.72 -17.48
C ASP A 69 5.06 -6.74 -15.97
N ILE A 70 4.05 -6.53 -15.13
CA ILE A 70 4.18 -6.60 -13.68
C ILE A 70 3.77 -7.99 -13.18
N THR A 71 4.67 -8.66 -12.48
CA THR A 71 4.43 -9.97 -11.87
C THR A 71 4.14 -9.87 -10.37
N GLN A 72 4.66 -8.84 -9.69
CA GLN A 72 4.47 -8.64 -8.26
C GLN A 72 4.12 -7.18 -7.95
N VAL A 73 3.17 -6.98 -7.04
CA VAL A 73 2.75 -5.65 -6.59
C VAL A 73 3.00 -5.50 -5.09
N TYR A 74 3.65 -4.40 -4.71
CA TYR A 74 3.79 -3.95 -3.33
C TYR A 74 2.98 -2.67 -3.16
N HIS A 75 1.81 -2.77 -2.58
CA HIS A 75 0.90 -1.65 -2.40
C HIS A 75 1.11 -0.99 -1.03
N SER A 76 1.91 0.07 -1.00
CA SER A 76 2.22 0.88 0.19
C SER A 76 1.67 2.31 0.10
N ALA A 77 0.84 2.60 -0.91
CA ALA A 77 0.21 3.90 -1.04
C ALA A 77 -0.97 4.01 -0.08
N ALA A 78 -0.97 5.02 0.76
CA ALA A 78 -2.08 5.37 1.64
C ALA A 78 -2.05 6.85 1.98
N LEU A 79 -3.21 7.40 2.35
CA LEU A 79 -3.34 8.65 3.04
C LEU A 79 -3.41 8.37 4.55
N ILE A 80 -2.68 9.15 5.34
CA ILE A 80 -2.77 9.15 6.80
C ILE A 80 -3.26 10.53 7.21
N SER A 81 -4.39 10.60 7.89
CA SER A 81 -4.92 11.81 8.49
C SER A 81 -5.78 11.44 9.69
N PHE A 82 -5.80 12.33 10.69
CA PHE A 82 -6.67 12.26 11.86
C PHE A 82 -7.58 13.51 11.93
N ASP A 83 -7.58 14.33 10.88
CA ASP A 83 -8.54 15.45 10.75
C ASP A 83 -9.88 14.89 10.21
N PRO A 84 -11.00 15.09 10.93
CA PRO A 84 -12.32 14.65 10.46
C PRO A 84 -12.73 15.20 9.08
N LYS A 85 -12.14 16.31 8.64
CA LYS A 85 -12.38 16.87 7.31
C LYS A 85 -11.82 16.02 6.18
N ASP A 86 -10.90 15.12 6.48
CA ASP A 86 -10.27 14.25 5.50
C ASP A 86 -10.96 12.87 5.38
N GLU A 87 -12.10 12.62 6.05
CA GLU A 87 -12.81 11.35 6.03
C GLU A 87 -13.05 10.83 4.60
N GLU A 88 -13.73 11.64 3.78
CA GLU A 88 -14.04 11.27 2.39
C GLU A 88 -12.77 10.98 1.58
N LYS A 89 -11.74 11.79 1.78
CA LYS A 89 -10.45 11.64 1.10
C LYS A 89 -9.69 10.40 1.54
N LEU A 90 -9.77 10.03 2.83
CA LEU A 90 -9.24 8.79 3.38
C LEU A 90 -9.92 7.59 2.73
N ARG A 91 -11.26 7.55 2.72
CA ARG A 91 -12.06 6.48 2.11
C ARG A 91 -11.72 6.35 0.62
N LYS A 92 -11.75 7.45 -0.11
CA LYS A 92 -11.44 7.46 -1.54
C LYS A 92 -10.01 6.98 -1.81
N THR A 93 -9.02 7.54 -1.14
CA THR A 93 -7.61 7.18 -1.40
C THR A 93 -7.30 5.76 -0.94
N ASN A 94 -7.71 5.38 0.28
CA ASN A 94 -7.28 4.11 0.86
C ASN A 94 -8.16 2.94 0.39
N ILE A 95 -9.48 3.11 0.28
CA ILE A 95 -10.38 2.01 -0.12
C ILE A 95 -10.44 1.92 -1.65
N GLU A 96 -10.93 2.97 -2.34
CA GLU A 96 -11.11 2.93 -3.80
C GLU A 96 -9.76 2.78 -4.52
N GLY A 97 -8.71 3.48 -4.04
CA GLY A 97 -7.37 3.34 -4.61
C GLY A 97 -6.84 1.91 -4.45
N THR A 98 -7.08 1.24 -3.31
CA THR A 98 -6.70 -0.17 -3.12
C THR A 98 -7.55 -1.10 -3.99
N ALA A 99 -8.87 -0.85 -4.11
CA ALA A 99 -9.74 -1.60 -5.01
C ALA A 99 -9.24 -1.56 -6.46
N ASN A 100 -8.83 -0.38 -6.95
CA ASN A 100 -8.25 -0.24 -8.29
C ASN A 100 -6.97 -1.08 -8.44
N MET A 101 -6.06 -1.01 -7.47
CA MET A 101 -4.82 -1.80 -7.48
C MET A 101 -5.11 -3.31 -7.49
N VAL A 102 -6.08 -3.78 -6.72
CA VAL A 102 -6.53 -5.18 -6.68
C VAL A 102 -7.13 -5.58 -8.02
N ASN A 103 -8.05 -4.78 -8.57
CA ASN A 103 -8.71 -5.06 -9.85
C ASN A 103 -7.70 -5.16 -11.00
N PHE A 104 -6.72 -4.24 -11.07
CA PHE A 104 -5.65 -4.32 -12.06
C PHE A 104 -4.76 -5.55 -11.85
N SER A 105 -4.46 -5.89 -10.59
CA SER A 105 -3.65 -7.08 -10.29
C SER A 105 -4.32 -8.37 -10.75
N ILE A 106 -5.64 -8.48 -10.59
CA ILE A 106 -6.42 -9.62 -11.10
C ILE A 106 -6.46 -9.60 -12.63
N ALA A 107 -6.83 -8.46 -13.23
CA ALA A 107 -6.97 -8.33 -14.69
C ALA A 107 -5.65 -8.55 -15.46
N LYS A 108 -4.51 -8.26 -14.85
CA LYS A 108 -3.17 -8.44 -15.42
C LYS A 108 -2.46 -9.70 -14.91
N GLU A 109 -3.18 -10.59 -14.24
CA GLU A 109 -2.68 -11.89 -13.77
C GLU A 109 -1.41 -11.77 -12.90
N VAL A 110 -1.35 -10.74 -12.03
CA VAL A 110 -0.25 -10.54 -11.08
C VAL A 110 -0.10 -11.77 -10.19
N GLU A 111 1.11 -12.29 -10.06
CA GLU A 111 1.39 -13.50 -9.31
C GLU A 111 1.28 -13.32 -7.80
N LYS A 112 1.67 -12.15 -7.28
CA LYS A 112 1.65 -11.83 -5.84
C LYS A 112 1.32 -10.37 -5.60
N PHE A 113 0.48 -10.13 -4.60
CA PHE A 113 0.10 -8.79 -4.14
C PHE A 113 0.43 -8.66 -2.65
N CYS A 114 1.37 -7.80 -2.31
CA CYS A 114 1.70 -7.46 -0.93
C CYS A 114 1.07 -6.12 -0.56
N PHE A 115 0.23 -6.11 0.45
CA PHE A 115 -0.44 -4.92 0.96
C PHE A 115 0.17 -4.47 2.29
N ILE A 116 0.59 -3.22 2.36
CA ILE A 116 1.03 -2.59 3.60
C ILE A 116 -0.20 -1.99 4.27
N SER A 117 -0.79 -2.76 5.19
CA SER A 117 -1.91 -2.35 6.02
C SER A 117 -1.44 -1.56 7.25
N SER A 118 -2.02 -1.79 8.39
CA SER A 118 -1.70 -1.14 9.66
C SER A 118 -2.31 -1.94 10.81
N ILE A 119 -1.72 -1.89 11.98
CA ILE A 119 -2.39 -2.38 13.20
C ILE A 119 -3.73 -1.68 13.44
N ALA A 120 -3.94 -0.48 12.88
CA ALA A 120 -5.22 0.22 12.95
C ALA A 120 -6.36 -0.49 12.21
N ALA A 121 -6.06 -1.44 11.31
CA ALA A 121 -7.04 -2.26 10.61
C ALA A 121 -7.38 -3.56 11.37
N LEU A 122 -6.62 -3.89 12.40
CA LEU A 122 -6.88 -5.07 13.23
C LEU A 122 -8.12 -4.84 14.12
N GLY A 123 -8.69 -5.94 14.57
CA GLY A 123 -9.93 -5.93 15.35
C GLY A 123 -9.78 -5.37 16.76
N ASP A 124 -10.82 -5.52 17.52
CA ASP A 124 -10.98 -4.98 18.86
C ASP A 124 -10.80 -6.06 19.90
N ILE A 125 -9.88 -5.85 20.83
CA ILE A 125 -9.61 -6.77 21.92
C ILE A 125 -10.90 -7.11 22.70
N ALA A 126 -11.19 -8.39 22.89
CA ALA A 126 -12.28 -8.87 23.73
C ALA A 126 -11.83 -8.88 25.21
N ALA A 127 -12.80 -8.91 26.16
CA ALA A 127 -12.53 -8.80 27.58
C ALA A 127 -11.64 -9.93 28.16
N HIS A 128 -11.53 -11.06 27.45
CA HIS A 128 -10.71 -12.20 27.85
C HIS A 128 -9.37 -12.28 27.12
N GLU A 129 -9.14 -11.39 26.14
CA GLU A 129 -7.91 -11.33 25.35
C GLU A 129 -6.92 -10.35 25.97
N THR A 130 -5.64 -10.61 25.78
CA THR A 130 -4.54 -9.75 26.25
C THR A 130 -3.78 -9.08 25.12
N HIS A 131 -3.97 -9.56 23.88
CA HIS A 131 -3.26 -9.09 22.70
C HIS A 131 -4.21 -9.02 21.51
N ILE A 132 -3.97 -8.07 20.62
CA ILE A 132 -4.59 -7.99 19.30
C ILE A 132 -3.69 -8.72 18.32
N THR A 133 -4.28 -9.57 17.48
CA THR A 133 -3.62 -10.30 16.39
C THR A 133 -4.37 -10.10 15.09
N GLU A 134 -3.85 -10.63 14.01
CA GLU A 134 -4.48 -10.60 12.69
C GLU A 134 -5.80 -11.43 12.65
N GLU A 135 -6.05 -12.26 13.67
CA GLU A 135 -7.28 -13.06 13.82
C GLU A 135 -8.33 -12.37 14.71
N THR A 136 -8.00 -11.21 15.29
CA THR A 136 -8.93 -10.48 16.16
C THR A 136 -10.05 -9.83 15.34
N ASP A 137 -11.30 -10.14 15.70
CA ASP A 137 -12.48 -9.66 14.98
C ASP A 137 -12.67 -8.14 15.10
N TRP A 138 -13.01 -7.50 13.99
CA TRP A 138 -13.41 -6.10 13.95
C TRP A 138 -14.83 -5.93 14.49
N ASN A 139 -15.01 -5.08 15.50
CA ASN A 139 -16.32 -4.77 16.04
C ASN A 139 -16.86 -3.44 15.45
N PRO A 140 -17.83 -3.49 14.52
CA PRO A 140 -18.37 -2.29 13.88
C PRO A 140 -19.18 -1.38 14.83
N GLU A 141 -19.54 -1.86 16.02
CA GLU A 141 -20.29 -1.09 17.04
C GLU A 141 -19.36 -0.22 17.90
N LYS A 142 -18.05 -0.49 17.89
CA LYS A 142 -17.07 0.34 18.59
C LYS A 142 -16.69 1.57 17.79
N PRO A 143 -16.37 2.69 18.45
CA PRO A 143 -15.87 3.88 17.75
C PRO A 143 -14.45 3.65 17.22
N HIS A 144 -14.25 3.91 15.94
CA HIS A 144 -12.95 3.85 15.27
C HIS A 144 -12.64 5.20 14.62
N SER A 145 -11.35 5.51 14.45
CA SER A 145 -10.94 6.67 13.67
C SER A 145 -11.23 6.46 12.18
N ASP A 146 -11.45 7.55 11.44
CA ASP A 146 -11.64 7.49 9.97
C ASP A 146 -10.47 6.82 9.26
N TYR A 147 -9.27 7.03 9.78
CA TYR A 147 -8.08 6.32 9.29
C TYR A 147 -8.21 4.80 9.49
N ALA A 148 -8.57 4.34 10.69
CA ALA A 148 -8.76 2.91 10.98
C ALA A 148 -9.82 2.30 10.06
N ILE A 149 -10.99 2.96 9.93
CA ILE A 149 -12.07 2.54 9.03
C ILE A 149 -11.57 2.44 7.59
N SER A 150 -10.79 3.43 7.13
CA SER A 150 -10.26 3.43 5.77
C SER A 150 -9.23 2.33 5.52
N LYS A 151 -8.41 1.98 6.51
CA LYS A 151 -7.43 0.89 6.41
C LYS A 151 -8.10 -0.47 6.47
N TYR A 152 -9.08 -0.64 7.37
CA TYR A 152 -9.91 -1.85 7.41
C TYR A 152 -10.64 -2.08 6.08
N GLY A 153 -11.32 -1.05 5.56
CA GLY A 153 -12.00 -1.14 4.26
C GLY A 153 -11.06 -1.45 3.10
N ALA A 154 -9.85 -0.88 3.11
CA ALA A 154 -8.82 -1.22 2.12
C ALA A 154 -8.37 -2.69 2.23
N GLU A 155 -8.23 -3.21 3.45
CA GLU A 155 -7.88 -4.61 3.70
C GLU A 155 -8.98 -5.56 3.21
N MET A 156 -10.26 -5.18 3.37
CA MET A 156 -11.39 -5.95 2.82
C MET A 156 -11.33 -6.05 1.28
N GLU A 157 -10.90 -5.01 0.58
CA GLU A 157 -10.68 -5.08 -0.87
C GLU A 157 -9.56 -6.07 -1.24
N VAL A 158 -8.50 -6.16 -0.43
CA VAL A 158 -7.43 -7.13 -0.65
C VAL A 158 -7.92 -8.56 -0.38
N TRP A 159 -8.70 -8.78 0.68
CA TRP A 159 -9.33 -10.07 0.96
C TRP A 159 -10.33 -10.48 -0.14
N ARG A 160 -11.09 -9.52 -0.70
CA ARG A 160 -11.91 -9.76 -1.89
C ARG A 160 -11.05 -10.27 -3.04
N GLY A 161 -9.93 -9.60 -3.32
CA GLY A 161 -9.00 -10.03 -4.36
C GLY A 161 -8.47 -11.46 -4.13
N GLN A 162 -8.22 -11.85 -2.90
CA GLN A 162 -7.83 -13.22 -2.57
C GLN A 162 -8.94 -14.23 -2.94
N GLN A 163 -10.20 -13.91 -2.63
CA GLN A 163 -11.34 -14.77 -2.99
C GLN A 163 -11.50 -14.89 -4.52
N GLU A 164 -11.06 -13.90 -5.25
CA GLU A 164 -11.04 -13.90 -6.72
C GLU A 164 -9.77 -14.55 -7.32
N GLY A 165 -8.91 -15.14 -6.48
CA GLY A 165 -7.74 -15.93 -6.88
C GLY A 165 -6.40 -15.21 -6.85
N LEU A 166 -6.33 -13.94 -6.43
CA LEU A 166 -5.09 -13.20 -6.25
C LEU A 166 -4.33 -13.74 -5.03
N LYS A 167 -3.05 -14.07 -5.17
CA LYS A 167 -2.21 -14.44 -4.04
C LYS A 167 -1.80 -13.20 -3.26
N VAL A 168 -2.35 -13.05 -2.07
CA VAL A 168 -2.12 -11.85 -1.23
C VAL A 168 -1.25 -12.14 -0.02
N ILE A 169 -0.49 -11.13 0.37
CA ILE A 169 0.21 -11.03 1.65
C ILE A 169 -0.17 -9.68 2.24
N ILE A 170 -0.66 -9.69 3.48
CA ILE A 170 -0.98 -8.46 4.21
C ILE A 170 0.00 -8.36 5.38
N VAL A 171 0.55 -7.17 5.59
CA VAL A 171 1.38 -6.85 6.75
C VAL A 171 0.78 -5.66 7.49
N ASN A 172 0.70 -5.75 8.80
CA ASN A 172 0.08 -4.76 9.69
C ASN A 172 1.15 -4.09 10.56
N PRO A 173 1.93 -3.13 10.03
CA PRO A 173 2.97 -2.46 10.81
C PRO A 173 2.38 -1.74 12.02
N GLY A 174 3.05 -1.88 13.17
CA GLY A 174 2.88 -1.02 14.33
C GLY A 174 3.81 0.19 14.26
N VAL A 175 3.41 1.31 14.86
CA VAL A 175 4.21 2.54 14.96
C VAL A 175 4.55 2.77 16.41
#